data_08792aeba8f89a1a1a4d6c5676cc8b20
#
_entry.id   08792aeba8f89a1a1a4d6c5676cc8b20
#
_cell.length_a   1.000
_cell.length_b   1.000
_cell.length_c   1.000
_cell.angle_alpha   90.00
_cell.angle_beta   90.00
_cell.angle_gamma   90.00
#
_symmetry.space_group_name_H-M   'P 1'
#
loop_
_entity.id
_entity.type
_entity.pdbx_description
1 polymer ?
#
loop_
_entity_poly.entity_id
_entity_poly.type
_entity_poly.pdbx_seq_one_letter_code
_entity_poly.pdbx_strand_id
1 'polypeptide(L)'
;MVLLTVLLQAASATGLGTLGAALGIGLAAIGAGFGIGKIGTASLESIARQPESAPDIRMTMIISAALIEGVALFAVVVCGFIL
;
A
#
# COMPACT_ATOMS: atom_id res chain seq x y z
N MET A 1 -24.37 -28.35 21.70
CA MET A 1 -22.96 -27.94 21.92
C MET A 1 -22.17 -27.92 20.62
N VAL A 2 -22.33 -28.95 19.76
CA VAL A 2 -21.58 -28.98 18.50
C VAL A 2 -21.92 -27.78 17.62
N LEU A 3 -23.21 -27.42 17.53
CA LEU A 3 -23.63 -26.28 16.71
C LEU A 3 -23.00 -24.97 17.22
N LEU A 4 -23.03 -24.77 18.54
CA LEU A 4 -22.42 -23.59 19.13
C LEU A 4 -20.90 -23.54 18.85
N THR A 5 -20.22 -24.68 18.99
CA THR A 5 -18.78 -24.75 18.71
C THR A 5 -18.50 -24.40 17.25
N VAL A 6 -19.28 -24.92 16.30
CA VAL A 6 -19.12 -24.63 14.88
C VAL A 6 -19.35 -23.16 14.61
N LEU A 7 -20.38 -22.55 15.20
CA LEU A 7 -20.65 -21.12 15.03
C LEU A 7 -19.52 -20.26 15.58
N LEU A 8 -18.97 -20.62 16.74
CA LEU A 8 -17.84 -19.88 17.33
C LEU A 8 -16.60 -19.97 16.46
N GLN A 9 -16.32 -21.14 15.88
CA GLN A 9 -15.19 -21.33 14.98
C GLN A 9 -15.38 -20.51 13.71
N ALA A 10 -16.59 -20.49 13.14
CA ALA A 10 -16.88 -19.70 11.95
C ALA A 10 -16.69 -18.19 12.22
N ALA A 11 -17.15 -17.72 13.39
CA ALA A 11 -17.00 -16.32 13.77
C ALA A 11 -15.53 -15.96 13.96
N SER A 12 -14.74 -16.84 14.59
CA SER A 12 -13.29 -16.66 14.76
C SER A 12 -12.57 -16.60 13.43
N ALA A 13 -12.91 -17.52 12.50
CA ALA A 13 -12.30 -17.54 11.18
C ALA A 13 -12.61 -16.26 10.39
N THR A 14 -13.86 -15.76 10.47
CA THR A 14 -14.25 -14.50 9.86
C THR A 14 -13.47 -13.33 10.47
N GLY A 15 -13.31 -13.32 11.80
CA GLY A 15 -12.55 -12.29 12.50
C GLY A 15 -11.08 -12.27 12.10
N LEU A 16 -10.46 -13.43 11.97
CA LEU A 16 -9.07 -13.53 11.53
C LEU A 16 -8.90 -13.07 10.09
N GLY A 17 -9.84 -13.41 9.22
CA GLY A 17 -9.82 -12.96 7.84
C GLY A 17 -9.93 -11.44 7.74
N THR A 18 -10.82 -10.84 8.50
CA THR A 18 -10.98 -9.39 8.54
C THR A 18 -9.73 -8.70 9.08
N LEU A 19 -9.13 -9.24 10.14
CA LEU A 19 -7.88 -8.71 10.68
C LEU A 19 -6.76 -8.81 9.66
N GLY A 20 -6.64 -9.94 8.97
CA GLY A 20 -5.63 -10.12 7.94
C GLY A 20 -5.78 -9.13 6.79
N ALA A 21 -7.01 -8.92 6.34
CA ALA A 21 -7.31 -7.96 5.28
C ALA A 21 -6.96 -6.54 5.73
N ALA A 22 -7.34 -6.16 6.95
CA ALA A 22 -7.05 -4.83 7.50
C ALA A 22 -5.54 -4.60 7.63
N LEU A 23 -4.80 -5.61 8.11
CA LEU A 23 -3.34 -5.53 8.20
C LEU A 23 -2.70 -5.40 6.82
N GLY A 24 -3.20 -6.16 5.84
CA GLY A 24 -2.70 -6.07 4.48
C GLY A 24 -2.88 -4.68 3.89
N ILE A 25 -4.04 -4.09 4.06
CA ILE A 25 -4.33 -2.73 3.61
C ILE A 25 -3.42 -1.72 4.32
N GLY A 26 -3.28 -1.84 5.64
CA GLY A 26 -2.44 -0.95 6.42
C GLY A 26 -0.98 -1.04 6.02
N LEU A 27 -0.46 -2.25 5.83
CA LEU A 27 0.93 -2.46 5.41
C LEU A 27 1.15 -1.93 3.99
N ALA A 28 0.20 -2.12 3.09
CA ALA A 28 0.29 -1.58 1.74
C ALA A 28 0.35 -0.05 1.78
N ALA A 29 -0.48 0.59 2.60
CA ALA A 29 -0.50 2.04 2.75
C ALA A 29 0.82 2.57 3.33
N ILE A 30 1.34 1.91 4.36
CA ILE A 30 2.61 2.29 4.98
C ILE A 30 3.75 2.13 3.98
N GLY A 31 3.79 0.98 3.28
CA GLY A 31 4.84 0.71 2.30
C GLY A 31 4.81 1.71 1.15
N ALA A 32 3.61 1.99 0.62
CA ALA A 32 3.45 2.96 -0.47
C ALA A 32 3.85 4.36 -0.01
N GLY A 33 3.39 4.78 1.16
CA GLY A 33 3.73 6.10 1.71
C GLY A 33 5.23 6.25 1.92
N PHE A 34 5.87 5.22 2.47
CA PHE A 34 7.31 5.22 2.69
C PHE A 34 8.07 5.27 1.36
N GLY A 35 7.64 4.45 0.38
CA GLY A 35 8.30 4.41 -0.92
C GLY A 35 8.15 5.72 -1.69
N ILE A 36 6.96 6.30 -1.72
CA ILE A 36 6.71 7.58 -2.38
C ILE A 36 7.46 8.70 -1.65
N GLY A 37 7.50 8.67 -0.33
CA GLY A 37 8.27 9.63 0.45
C GLY A 37 9.76 9.60 0.11
N LYS A 38 10.33 8.40 -0.04
CA LYS A 38 11.73 8.23 -0.45
C LYS A 38 11.97 8.79 -1.85
N ILE A 39 11.07 8.50 -2.78
CA ILE A 39 11.17 9.03 -4.15
C ILE A 39 11.09 10.55 -4.13
N GLY A 40 10.17 11.11 -3.38
CA GLY A 40 10.00 12.56 -3.28
C GLY A 40 11.24 13.25 -2.73
N THR A 41 11.76 12.74 -1.62
CA THR A 41 12.96 13.31 -0.99
C THR A 41 14.16 13.24 -1.94
N ALA A 42 14.41 12.08 -2.54
CA ALA A 42 15.52 11.89 -3.45
C ALA A 42 15.38 12.79 -4.68
N SER A 43 14.18 12.94 -5.21
CA SER A 43 13.91 13.78 -6.37
C SER A 43 14.17 15.26 -6.07
N LEU A 44 13.69 15.73 -4.93
CA LEU A 44 13.89 17.13 -4.53
C LEU A 44 15.37 17.44 -4.29
N GLU A 45 16.10 16.52 -3.67
CA GLU A 45 17.53 16.68 -3.49
C GLU A 45 18.27 16.71 -4.83
N SER A 46 17.87 15.87 -5.77
CA SER A 46 18.48 15.84 -7.11
C SER A 46 18.19 17.12 -7.88
N ILE A 47 16.97 17.66 -7.79
CA ILE A 47 16.60 18.92 -8.42
C ILE A 47 17.44 20.06 -7.83
N ALA A 48 17.64 20.05 -6.53
CA ALA A 48 18.44 21.07 -5.87
C ALA A 48 19.88 21.08 -6.38
N ARG A 49 20.43 19.90 -6.71
CA ARG A 49 21.79 19.77 -7.22
C ARG A 49 21.89 20.05 -8.72
N GLN A 50 20.84 19.72 -9.47
CA GLN A 50 20.81 19.85 -10.92
C GLN A 50 19.49 20.48 -11.36
N PRO A 51 19.32 21.79 -11.13
CA PRO A 51 18.05 22.46 -11.45
C PRO A 51 17.69 22.37 -12.93
N GLU A 52 18.68 22.28 -13.82
CA GLU A 52 18.45 22.15 -15.26
C GLU A 52 17.79 20.83 -15.63
N SER A 53 17.90 19.81 -14.79
CA SER A 53 17.26 18.50 -14.99
C SER A 53 15.91 18.38 -14.29
N ALA A 54 15.41 19.44 -13.69
CA ALA A 54 14.16 19.40 -12.93
C ALA A 54 12.98 18.82 -13.70
N PRO A 55 12.74 19.15 -14.98
CA PRO A 55 11.61 18.55 -15.71
C PRO A 55 11.73 17.03 -15.84
N ASP A 56 12.91 16.51 -16.13
CA ASP A 56 13.14 15.07 -16.28
C ASP A 56 13.02 14.34 -14.95
N ILE A 57 13.58 14.91 -13.89
CA ILE A 57 13.51 14.33 -12.54
C ILE A 57 12.05 14.31 -12.07
N ARG A 58 11.32 15.39 -12.31
CA ARG A 58 9.90 15.47 -11.93
C ARG A 58 9.07 14.43 -12.66
N MET A 59 9.32 14.22 -13.94
CA MET A 59 8.61 13.22 -14.73
C MET A 59 8.89 11.82 -14.20
N THR A 60 10.14 11.48 -13.93
CA THR A 60 10.53 10.19 -13.37
C THR A 60 9.90 9.99 -11.99
N MET A 61 9.87 11.03 -11.17
CA MET A 61 9.25 11.00 -9.84
C MET A 61 7.77 10.66 -9.94
N ILE A 62 7.04 11.33 -10.84
CA ILE A 62 5.61 11.11 -11.01
C ILE A 62 5.33 9.68 -11.49
N ILE A 63 6.09 9.20 -12.46
CA ILE A 63 5.92 7.85 -13.00
C ILE A 63 6.18 6.81 -11.92
N SER A 64 7.26 6.96 -11.17
CA SER A 64 7.63 6.02 -10.10
C SER A 64 6.58 6.02 -8.98
N ALA A 65 6.11 7.20 -8.58
CA ALA A 65 5.07 7.32 -7.57
C ALA A 65 3.76 6.69 -8.03
N ALA A 66 3.41 6.89 -9.30
CA ALA A 66 2.20 6.31 -9.87
C ALA A 66 2.26 4.79 -9.91
N LEU A 67 3.42 4.20 -10.19
CA LEU A 67 3.60 2.74 -10.17
C LEU A 67 3.41 2.19 -8.75
N ILE A 68 3.94 2.86 -7.76
CA ILE A 68 3.77 2.45 -6.35
C ILE A 68 2.29 2.56 -5.96
N GLU A 69 1.64 3.66 -6.31
CA GLU A 69 0.21 3.84 -6.03
C GLU A 69 -0.63 2.77 -6.70
N GLY A 70 -0.31 2.40 -7.94
CA GLY A 70 -1.02 1.34 -8.65
C GLY A 70 -0.92 0.00 -7.94
N VAL A 71 0.28 -0.37 -7.49
CA VAL A 71 0.49 -1.62 -6.75
C VAL A 71 -0.26 -1.57 -5.41
N ALA A 72 -0.19 -0.44 -4.71
CA ALA A 72 -0.85 -0.27 -3.42
C ALA A 72 -2.38 -0.34 -3.57
N LEU A 73 -2.93 0.30 -4.60
CA LEU A 73 -4.35 0.25 -4.89
C LEU A 73 -4.79 -1.19 -5.19
N PHE A 74 -4.01 -1.91 -5.97
CA PHE A 74 -4.30 -3.31 -6.28
C PHE A 74 -4.31 -4.15 -5.00
N ALA A 75 -3.35 -3.93 -4.11
CA ALA A 75 -3.29 -4.63 -2.83
C ALA A 75 -4.52 -4.33 -1.96
N VAL A 76 -4.96 -3.08 -1.93
CA VAL A 76 -6.14 -2.68 -1.18
C VAL A 76 -7.39 -3.35 -1.74
N VAL A 77 -7.52 -3.41 -3.07
CA VAL A 77 -8.65 -4.07 -3.72
C VAL A 77 -8.67 -5.55 -3.40
N VAL A 78 -7.53 -6.22 -3.50
CA VAL A 78 -7.43 -7.66 -3.18
C VAL A 78 -7.78 -7.91 -1.72
N CYS A 79 -7.20 -7.16 -0.80
CA CYS A 79 -7.45 -7.35 0.62
C CYS A 79 -8.87 -6.96 1.03
N GLY A 80 -9.42 -5.90 0.43
CA GLY A 80 -10.72 -5.36 0.82
C GLY A 80 -11.91 -6.09 0.21
N PHE A 81 -11.76 -6.62 -0.99
CA PHE A 81 -12.89 -7.22 -1.72
C PHE A 81 -12.78 -8.73 -1.90
N ILE A 82 -11.57 -9.27 -1.97
CA ILE A 82 -11.38 -10.70 -2.21
C ILE A 82 -11.18 -11.44 -0.90
N LEU A 83 -10.46 -10.86 0.02
CA LEU A 83 -10.26 -11.41 1.35
C LEU A 83 -11.27 -10.79 2.33
#